data_280df9a980d852904cd0c4b236999d55
#
_entry.id   280df9a980d852904cd0c4b236999d55
#
_cell.length_a   1.000
_cell.length_b   1.000
_cell.length_c   1.000
_cell.angle_alpha   90.00
_cell.angle_beta   90.00
_cell.angle_gamma   90.00
#
_symmetry.space_group_name_H-M   'P 1'
#
loop_
_entity.id
_entity.type
_entity.pdbx_description
1 polymer ?
#
loop_
_entity_poly.entity_id
_entity_poly.type
_entity_poly.pdbx_seq_one_letter_code
_entity_poly.pdbx_strand_id
1 'polypeptide(L)'
;DDLKRKVEELRQLTDGVPIAVKIAAGRIEADLEVLIEAGVDAVVLDGAQGETAGSLEILINNFGIPSLYALVRAVAFLEAKGVKDDITLIMAGGFRDAADILKAIALGADAVYLGYPVDIAAAYTQFNRLPPGASPTDLYLYEGKHTDLFDVEEGATCAGNFLKALAEEIDIALRCLGKTSLQELCKDDLVALTEEMAKITGVKLAYAVQPLQSV
;
A
#
# COMPACT_ATOMS: atom_id res chain seq x y z
N ASP A 1 -19.69 -15.98 -9.71
CA ASP A 1 -19.65 -17.46 -9.54
C ASP A 1 -18.27 -18.06 -9.77
N ASP A 2 -17.49 -17.62 -10.78
CA ASP A 2 -16.17 -18.20 -11.06
C ASP A 2 -15.12 -17.87 -10.00
N LEU A 3 -15.11 -16.62 -9.49
CA LEU A 3 -14.20 -16.21 -8.44
C LEU A 3 -14.48 -16.99 -7.14
N LYS A 4 -15.73 -17.06 -6.72
CA LYS A 4 -16.14 -17.81 -5.53
C LYS A 4 -15.70 -19.28 -5.62
N ARG A 5 -15.96 -19.92 -6.76
CA ARG A 5 -15.52 -21.30 -7.01
C ARG A 5 -14.00 -21.45 -6.91
N LYS A 6 -13.24 -20.46 -7.46
CA LYS A 6 -11.77 -20.50 -7.39
C LYS A 6 -11.26 -20.30 -5.96
N VAL A 7 -11.84 -19.38 -5.19
CA VAL A 7 -11.50 -19.18 -3.78
C VAL A 7 -11.75 -20.45 -2.97
N GLU A 8 -12.91 -21.09 -3.19
CA GLU A 8 -13.25 -22.34 -2.50
C GLU A 8 -12.32 -23.51 -2.88
N GLU A 9 -11.98 -23.64 -4.18
CA GLU A 9 -10.99 -24.62 -4.65
C GLU A 9 -9.62 -24.41 -3.99
N LEU A 10 -9.13 -23.16 -3.96
CA LEU A 10 -7.85 -22.82 -3.33
C LEU A 10 -7.87 -23.12 -1.82
N ARG A 11 -8.96 -22.78 -1.13
CA ARG A 11 -9.12 -23.04 0.30
C ARG A 11 -9.05 -24.54 0.62
N GLN A 12 -9.66 -25.37 -0.23
CA GLN A 12 -9.58 -26.82 -0.11
C GLN A 12 -8.17 -27.37 -0.38
N LEU A 13 -7.52 -26.87 -1.44
CA LEU A 13 -6.18 -27.32 -1.82
C LEU A 13 -5.09 -26.91 -0.82
N THR A 14 -5.30 -25.82 -0.09
CA THR A 14 -4.32 -25.26 0.84
C THR A 14 -4.60 -25.60 2.31
N ASP A 15 -5.61 -26.41 2.57
CA ASP A 15 -6.05 -26.79 3.93
C ASP A 15 -6.34 -25.56 4.82
N GLY A 16 -7.04 -24.56 4.24
CA GLY A 16 -7.53 -23.38 4.97
C GLY A 16 -6.54 -22.22 5.11
N VAL A 17 -5.48 -22.18 4.31
CA VAL A 17 -4.61 -20.99 4.24
C VAL A 17 -5.43 -19.78 3.79
N PRO A 18 -5.22 -18.56 4.38
CA PRO A 18 -5.93 -17.35 3.97
C PRO A 18 -5.77 -17.05 2.48
N ILE A 19 -6.88 -16.71 1.83
CA ILE A 19 -6.92 -16.40 0.40
C ILE A 19 -6.99 -14.87 0.21
N ALA A 20 -5.96 -14.31 -0.41
CA ALA A 20 -5.91 -12.91 -0.77
C ALA A 20 -6.15 -12.70 -2.27
N VAL A 21 -6.87 -11.64 -2.62
CA VAL A 21 -7.08 -11.23 -4.01
C VAL A 21 -6.58 -9.81 -4.21
N LYS A 22 -5.74 -9.61 -5.22
CA LYS A 22 -5.24 -8.29 -5.60
C LYS A 22 -6.06 -7.74 -6.77
N ILE A 23 -6.54 -6.49 -6.62
CA ILE A 23 -7.29 -5.77 -7.65
C ILE A 23 -6.73 -4.36 -7.84
N ALA A 24 -6.84 -3.83 -9.05
CA ALA A 24 -6.59 -2.42 -9.32
C ALA A 24 -7.75 -1.54 -8.81
N ALA A 25 -7.43 -0.34 -8.36
CA ALA A 25 -8.42 0.62 -7.89
C ALA A 25 -9.23 1.21 -9.06
N GLY A 26 -10.35 0.57 -9.36
CA GLY A 26 -11.31 0.99 -10.40
C GLY A 26 -12.68 1.27 -9.80
N ARG A 27 -13.63 0.36 -9.95
CA ARG A 27 -14.96 0.41 -9.35
C ARG A 27 -14.96 -0.22 -7.96
N ILE A 28 -14.28 0.42 -7.02
CA ILE A 28 -13.85 -0.12 -5.72
C ILE A 28 -14.99 -0.83 -4.99
N GLU A 29 -16.15 -0.17 -4.84
CA GLU A 29 -17.28 -0.70 -4.07
C GLU A 29 -17.88 -1.94 -4.74
N ALA A 30 -18.04 -1.90 -6.08
CA ALA A 30 -18.56 -3.04 -6.83
C ALA A 30 -17.61 -4.23 -6.85
N ASP A 31 -16.32 -3.95 -6.97
CA ASP A 31 -15.29 -4.98 -6.97
C ASP A 31 -15.16 -5.62 -5.56
N LEU A 32 -15.20 -4.81 -4.50
CA LEU A 32 -15.20 -5.30 -3.11
C LEU A 32 -16.45 -6.13 -2.81
N GLU A 33 -17.63 -5.76 -3.29
CA GLU A 33 -18.84 -6.57 -3.13
C GLU A 33 -18.66 -7.99 -3.66
N VAL A 34 -18.10 -8.12 -4.87
CA VAL A 34 -17.81 -9.43 -5.49
C VAL A 34 -16.79 -10.24 -4.67
N LEU A 35 -15.78 -9.57 -4.12
CA LEU A 35 -14.75 -10.22 -3.29
C LEU A 35 -15.31 -10.70 -1.95
N ILE A 36 -16.17 -9.90 -1.30
CA ILE A 36 -16.87 -10.28 -0.07
C ILE A 36 -17.75 -11.52 -0.33
N GLU A 37 -18.56 -11.50 -1.40
CA GLU A 37 -19.41 -12.63 -1.78
C GLU A 37 -18.61 -13.88 -2.14
N ALA A 38 -17.39 -13.71 -2.65
CA ALA A 38 -16.49 -14.83 -2.94
C ALA A 38 -15.85 -15.43 -1.69
N GLY A 39 -15.89 -14.72 -0.55
CA GLY A 39 -15.36 -15.20 0.74
C GLY A 39 -13.84 -15.11 0.83
N VAL A 40 -13.22 -14.07 0.29
CA VAL A 40 -11.78 -13.81 0.43
C VAL A 40 -11.44 -13.37 1.86
N ASP A 41 -10.25 -13.70 2.34
CA ASP A 41 -9.77 -13.31 3.68
C ASP A 41 -9.02 -11.96 3.65
N ALA A 42 -8.43 -11.62 2.51
CA ALA A 42 -7.72 -10.36 2.32
C ALA A 42 -7.91 -9.78 0.93
N VAL A 43 -7.89 -8.47 0.86
CA VAL A 43 -7.90 -7.72 -0.40
C VAL A 43 -6.66 -6.85 -0.48
N VAL A 44 -5.90 -6.98 -1.56
CA VAL A 44 -4.83 -6.05 -1.91
C VAL A 44 -5.39 -5.07 -2.93
N LEU A 45 -5.61 -3.82 -2.52
CA LEU A 45 -6.10 -2.76 -3.38
C LEU A 45 -4.94 -1.92 -3.89
N ASP A 46 -4.69 -2.00 -5.21
CA ASP A 46 -3.58 -1.30 -5.86
C ASP A 46 -4.06 0.02 -6.47
N GLY A 47 -3.57 1.13 -5.94
CA GLY A 47 -3.88 2.45 -6.47
C GLY A 47 -3.16 2.75 -7.80
N ALA A 48 -3.56 3.82 -8.47
CA ALA A 48 -3.00 4.22 -9.76
C ALA A 48 -1.46 4.36 -9.76
N GLN A 49 -0.86 4.70 -8.61
CA GLN A 49 0.59 4.81 -8.47
C GLN A 49 1.30 3.44 -8.41
N GLY A 50 0.56 2.34 -8.34
CA GLY A 50 1.09 0.98 -8.29
C GLY A 50 1.30 0.32 -9.65
N GLU A 51 0.92 0.99 -10.74
CA GLU A 51 1.17 0.48 -12.08
C GLU A 51 2.66 0.22 -12.33
N THR A 52 2.95 -0.95 -12.83
CA THR A 52 4.33 -1.39 -13.04
C THR A 52 4.85 -0.96 -14.41
N ALA A 53 6.18 -0.91 -14.54
CA ALA A 53 6.84 -0.63 -15.82
C ALA A 53 6.50 -1.66 -16.93
N GLY A 54 5.92 -2.81 -16.57
CA GLY A 54 5.44 -3.81 -17.53
C GLY A 54 4.08 -3.50 -18.15
N SER A 55 3.34 -2.51 -17.60
CA SER A 55 2.07 -2.06 -18.17
C SER A 55 2.27 -1.15 -19.38
N LEU A 56 1.25 -1.07 -20.25
CA LEU A 56 1.24 -0.11 -21.36
C LEU A 56 1.22 1.33 -20.79
N GLU A 57 1.97 2.23 -21.41
CA GLU A 57 2.12 3.63 -20.96
C GLU A 57 0.76 4.34 -20.79
N ILE A 58 -0.21 4.06 -21.65
CA ILE A 58 -1.55 4.63 -21.53
C ILE A 58 -2.24 4.21 -20.23
N LEU A 59 -2.02 2.98 -19.76
CA LEU A 59 -2.59 2.49 -18.50
C LEU A 59 -1.88 3.12 -17.31
N ILE A 60 -0.57 3.19 -17.34
CA ILE A 60 0.25 3.80 -16.27
C ILE A 60 -0.17 5.24 -16.00
N ASN A 61 -0.39 6.02 -17.07
CA ASN A 61 -0.57 7.47 -16.96
C ASN A 61 -2.04 7.92 -16.83
N ASN A 62 -3.01 7.05 -17.15
CA ASN A 62 -4.39 7.53 -17.32
C ASN A 62 -5.47 6.68 -16.65
N PHE A 63 -5.12 5.53 -16.06
CA PHE A 63 -6.10 4.62 -15.48
C PHE A 63 -5.88 4.44 -13.98
N GLY A 64 -6.97 4.08 -13.29
CA GLY A 64 -6.95 3.82 -11.86
C GLY A 64 -7.26 5.05 -11.01
N ILE A 65 -7.59 4.78 -9.75
CA ILE A 65 -7.85 5.79 -8.71
C ILE A 65 -6.61 5.86 -7.81
N PRO A 66 -6.10 7.07 -7.48
CA PRO A 66 -4.95 7.19 -6.58
C PRO A 66 -5.19 6.53 -5.21
N SER A 67 -4.14 5.94 -4.64
CA SER A 67 -4.19 5.08 -3.44
C SER A 67 -4.92 5.71 -2.26
N LEU A 68 -4.73 7.01 -2.01
CA LEU A 68 -5.42 7.71 -0.92
C LEU A 68 -6.95 7.66 -1.08
N TYR A 69 -7.46 7.99 -2.27
CA TYR A 69 -8.91 7.99 -2.53
C TYR A 69 -9.46 6.56 -2.54
N ALA A 70 -8.67 5.63 -3.07
CA ALA A 70 -9.03 4.22 -3.09
C ALA A 70 -9.17 3.66 -1.66
N LEU A 71 -8.20 3.94 -0.79
CA LEU A 71 -8.22 3.53 0.62
C LEU A 71 -9.45 4.05 1.34
N VAL A 72 -9.69 5.35 1.28
CA VAL A 72 -10.80 5.96 2.02
C VAL A 72 -12.15 5.40 1.58
N ARG A 73 -12.35 5.19 0.26
CA ARG A 73 -13.56 4.58 -0.28
C ARG A 73 -13.70 3.12 0.14
N ALA A 74 -12.62 2.36 0.08
CA ALA A 74 -12.63 0.94 0.48
C ALA A 74 -12.97 0.79 1.97
N VAL A 75 -12.33 1.56 2.85
CA VAL A 75 -12.61 1.54 4.29
C VAL A 75 -14.07 1.90 4.56
N ALA A 76 -14.55 3.01 4.00
CA ALA A 76 -15.94 3.44 4.19
C ALA A 76 -16.95 2.38 3.72
N PHE A 77 -16.67 1.70 2.60
CA PHE A 77 -17.52 0.63 2.09
C PHE A 77 -17.51 -0.60 3.01
N LEU A 78 -16.34 -1.07 3.43
CA LEU A 78 -16.21 -2.23 4.32
C LEU A 78 -16.84 -1.98 5.69
N GLU A 79 -16.67 -0.76 6.25
CA GLU A 79 -17.35 -0.33 7.48
C GLU A 79 -18.88 -0.32 7.31
N ALA A 80 -19.38 0.26 6.22
CA ALA A 80 -20.83 0.31 5.94
C ALA A 80 -21.45 -1.10 5.76
N LYS A 81 -20.66 -2.05 5.28
CA LYS A 81 -21.06 -3.48 5.20
C LYS A 81 -20.91 -4.22 6.53
N GLY A 82 -20.21 -3.66 7.51
CA GLY A 82 -19.94 -4.29 8.79
C GLY A 82 -18.94 -5.45 8.71
N VAL A 83 -18.05 -5.46 7.71
CA VAL A 83 -17.07 -6.54 7.45
C VAL A 83 -15.61 -6.05 7.48
N LYS A 84 -15.36 -4.81 7.91
CA LYS A 84 -14.00 -4.24 7.93
C LYS A 84 -13.04 -5.07 8.79
N ASP A 85 -13.53 -5.61 9.90
CA ASP A 85 -12.73 -6.43 10.83
C ASP A 85 -12.57 -7.87 10.36
N ASP A 86 -13.38 -8.32 9.39
CA ASP A 86 -13.33 -9.69 8.85
C ASP A 86 -12.41 -9.82 7.64
N ILE A 87 -12.07 -8.69 6.98
CA ILE A 87 -11.27 -8.67 5.75
C ILE A 87 -10.03 -7.82 5.95
N THR A 88 -8.86 -8.42 5.80
CA THR A 88 -7.59 -7.70 5.81
C THR A 88 -7.47 -6.82 4.55
N LEU A 89 -7.48 -5.50 4.73
CA LEU A 89 -7.29 -4.53 3.65
C LEU A 89 -5.83 -4.12 3.52
N ILE A 90 -5.18 -4.56 2.46
CA ILE A 90 -3.79 -4.24 2.16
C ILE A 90 -3.75 -3.19 1.05
N MET A 91 -3.06 -2.09 1.27
CA MET A 91 -2.88 -1.06 0.24
C MET A 91 -1.58 -1.23 -0.51
N ALA A 92 -1.62 -1.03 -1.82
CA ALA A 92 -0.46 -0.94 -2.69
C ALA A 92 -0.52 0.32 -3.55
N GLY A 93 0.61 0.72 -4.10
CA GLY A 93 0.73 1.85 -5.01
C GLY A 93 1.17 3.16 -4.36
N GLY A 94 2.39 3.56 -4.66
CA GLY A 94 2.94 4.89 -4.34
C GLY A 94 3.48 5.07 -2.92
N PHE A 95 3.55 4.04 -2.10
CA PHE A 95 4.18 4.11 -0.77
C PHE A 95 5.69 4.20 -0.89
N ARG A 96 6.32 5.17 -0.25
CA ARG A 96 7.75 5.49 -0.43
C ARG A 96 8.56 5.45 0.86
N ASP A 97 7.93 5.81 1.97
CA ASP A 97 8.56 6.02 3.26
C ASP A 97 7.66 5.62 4.43
N ALA A 98 8.18 5.68 5.64
CA ALA A 98 7.46 5.35 6.86
C ALA A 98 6.22 6.25 7.08
N ALA A 99 6.29 7.52 6.67
CA ALA A 99 5.19 8.45 6.85
C ALA A 99 3.98 8.10 5.96
N ASP A 100 4.22 7.65 4.73
CA ASP A 100 3.15 7.18 3.84
C ASP A 100 2.48 5.92 4.43
N ILE A 101 3.28 4.99 4.97
CA ILE A 101 2.79 3.76 5.64
C ILE A 101 1.92 4.11 6.84
N LEU A 102 2.42 4.93 7.77
CA LEU A 102 1.72 5.33 8.98
C LEU A 102 0.38 6.02 8.68
N LYS A 103 0.34 6.91 7.67
CA LYS A 103 -0.90 7.56 7.23
C LYS A 103 -1.91 6.56 6.68
N ALA A 104 -1.48 5.58 5.89
CA ALA A 104 -2.37 4.57 5.34
C ALA A 104 -2.97 3.70 6.45
N ILE A 105 -2.17 3.26 7.41
CA ILE A 105 -2.64 2.49 8.57
C ILE A 105 -3.62 3.33 9.40
N ALA A 106 -3.26 4.59 9.72
CA ALA A 106 -4.15 5.49 10.47
C ALA A 106 -5.48 5.79 9.75
N LEU A 107 -5.53 5.68 8.44
CA LEU A 107 -6.73 5.81 7.62
C LEU A 107 -7.53 4.50 7.47
N GLY A 108 -7.04 3.39 8.02
CA GLY A 108 -7.76 2.12 8.10
C GLY A 108 -7.24 1.00 7.20
N ALA A 109 -6.06 1.13 6.60
CA ALA A 109 -5.38 -0.02 6.01
C ALA A 109 -4.83 -0.93 7.13
N ASP A 110 -4.85 -2.23 6.91
CA ASP A 110 -4.27 -3.19 7.86
C ASP A 110 -2.79 -3.45 7.57
N ALA A 111 -2.39 -3.30 6.30
CA ALA A 111 -1.01 -3.42 5.86
C ALA A 111 -0.78 -2.63 4.55
N VAL A 112 0.48 -2.51 4.15
CA VAL A 112 0.87 -1.93 2.85
C VAL A 112 1.88 -2.81 2.13
N TYR A 113 1.86 -2.76 0.79
CA TYR A 113 2.88 -3.36 -0.05
C TYR A 113 3.82 -2.28 -0.59
N LEU A 114 5.11 -2.56 -0.54
CA LEU A 114 6.16 -1.76 -1.13
C LEU A 114 6.72 -2.49 -2.36
N GLY A 115 6.85 -1.78 -3.47
CA GLY A 115 7.51 -2.27 -4.68
C GLY A 115 8.71 -1.38 -5.02
N TYR A 116 8.49 -0.38 -5.83
CA TYR A 116 9.50 0.53 -6.36
C TYR A 116 10.57 1.03 -5.37
N PRO A 117 10.25 1.45 -4.13
CA PRO A 117 11.27 1.92 -3.20
C PRO A 117 12.26 0.82 -2.81
N VAL A 118 11.81 -0.42 -2.71
CA VAL A 118 12.67 -1.57 -2.39
C VAL A 118 13.56 -1.90 -3.58
N ASP A 119 12.99 -1.88 -4.81
CA ASP A 119 13.75 -2.10 -6.05
C ASP A 119 14.84 -1.03 -6.22
N ILE A 120 14.49 0.25 -6.01
CA ILE A 120 15.45 1.36 -6.07
C ILE A 120 16.51 1.20 -4.98
N ALA A 121 16.12 0.88 -3.75
CA ALA A 121 17.07 0.69 -2.66
C ALA A 121 18.07 -0.42 -2.98
N ALA A 122 17.62 -1.53 -3.57
CA ALA A 122 18.48 -2.63 -3.97
C ALA A 122 19.46 -2.26 -5.09
N ALA A 123 19.04 -1.38 -6.01
CA ALA A 123 19.80 -1.11 -7.23
C ALA A 123 20.62 0.19 -7.19
N TYR A 124 20.25 1.16 -6.32
CA TYR A 124 20.75 2.53 -6.35
C TYR A 124 22.28 2.64 -6.33
N THR A 125 22.95 1.90 -5.45
CA THR A 125 24.40 1.92 -5.33
C THR A 125 25.11 1.36 -6.56
N GLN A 126 24.40 0.63 -7.40
CA GLN A 126 24.91 -0.09 -8.56
C GLN A 126 24.63 0.61 -9.90
N PHE A 127 23.91 1.72 -9.90
CA PHE A 127 23.60 2.46 -11.14
C PHE A 127 24.85 2.96 -11.87
N ASN A 128 25.97 3.13 -11.16
CA ASN A 128 27.25 3.51 -11.76
C ASN A 128 27.87 2.40 -12.62
N ARG A 129 27.37 1.18 -12.57
CA ARG A 129 27.77 0.06 -13.43
C ARG A 129 27.14 0.13 -14.81
N LEU A 130 26.07 0.90 -14.96
CA LEU A 130 25.36 1.04 -16.23
C LEU A 130 26.16 1.83 -17.24
N PRO A 131 26.08 1.45 -18.53
CA PRO A 131 26.64 2.27 -19.60
C PRO A 131 25.98 3.66 -19.65
N PRO A 132 26.70 4.69 -20.13
CA PRO A 132 26.12 6.01 -20.32
C PRO A 132 24.84 5.97 -21.17
N GLY A 133 23.75 6.54 -20.67
CA GLY A 133 22.46 6.61 -21.36
C GLY A 133 21.55 5.39 -21.19
N ALA A 134 21.98 4.36 -20.46
CA ALA A 134 21.10 3.24 -20.09
C ALA A 134 20.09 3.67 -19.02
N SER A 135 18.89 3.08 -19.06
CA SER A 135 17.88 3.30 -18.02
C SER A 135 18.27 2.58 -16.73
N PRO A 136 18.05 3.18 -15.54
CA PRO A 136 18.18 2.45 -14.27
C PRO A 136 17.39 1.14 -14.24
N THR A 137 16.24 1.09 -14.89
CA THR A 137 15.40 -0.11 -15.00
C THR A 137 16.04 -1.24 -15.77
N ASP A 138 16.99 -0.94 -16.67
CA ASP A 138 17.75 -1.97 -17.40
C ASP A 138 18.63 -2.84 -16.47
N LEU A 139 18.92 -2.35 -15.25
CA LEU A 139 19.75 -3.07 -14.28
C LEU A 139 18.97 -4.12 -13.49
N TYR A 140 17.74 -3.80 -13.05
CA TYR A 140 17.04 -4.61 -12.05
C TYR A 140 15.70 -5.19 -12.49
N LEU A 141 15.10 -4.72 -13.60
CA LEU A 141 13.89 -5.37 -14.13
C LEU A 141 14.23 -6.65 -14.87
N TYR A 142 13.35 -7.64 -14.78
CA TYR A 142 13.53 -8.96 -15.39
C TYR A 142 13.92 -8.92 -16.89
N GLU A 143 13.36 -7.99 -17.66
CA GLU A 143 13.65 -7.78 -19.08
C GLU A 143 14.74 -6.71 -19.30
N GLY A 144 15.43 -6.29 -18.27
CA GLY A 144 16.49 -5.29 -18.34
C GLY A 144 17.69 -5.79 -19.16
N LYS A 145 18.28 -4.89 -19.94
CA LYS A 145 19.38 -5.22 -20.86
C LYS A 145 20.73 -5.45 -20.17
N HIS A 146 20.82 -5.06 -18.92
CA HIS A 146 22.06 -5.03 -18.13
C HIS A 146 21.90 -5.72 -16.77
N THR A 147 21.01 -6.68 -16.67
CA THR A 147 20.75 -7.43 -15.41
C THR A 147 21.95 -8.28 -14.98
N ASP A 148 22.84 -8.64 -15.91
CA ASP A 148 24.11 -9.30 -15.64
C ASP A 148 25.11 -8.45 -14.85
N LEU A 149 24.93 -7.13 -14.80
CA LEU A 149 25.72 -6.21 -14.01
C LEU A 149 25.22 -6.06 -12.57
N PHE A 150 24.03 -6.59 -12.26
CA PHE A 150 23.44 -6.49 -10.93
C PHE A 150 24.05 -7.51 -9.96
N ASP A 151 24.61 -7.02 -8.88
CA ASP A 151 25.09 -7.85 -7.77
C ASP A 151 23.95 -8.08 -6.77
N VAL A 152 23.47 -9.31 -6.71
CA VAL A 152 22.32 -9.70 -5.87
C VAL A 152 22.62 -9.56 -4.38
N GLU A 153 23.84 -9.89 -3.93
CA GLU A 153 24.22 -9.83 -2.52
C GLU A 153 24.31 -8.38 -2.02
N GLU A 154 24.90 -7.49 -2.84
CA GLU A 154 24.89 -6.06 -2.56
C GLU A 154 23.45 -5.52 -2.55
N GLY A 155 22.65 -5.88 -3.54
CA GLY A 155 21.25 -5.47 -3.63
C GLY A 155 20.42 -5.94 -2.44
N ALA A 156 20.56 -7.19 -2.02
CA ALA A 156 19.89 -7.73 -0.84
C ALA A 156 20.29 -6.98 0.46
N THR A 157 21.58 -6.64 0.59
CA THR A 157 22.06 -5.85 1.71
C THR A 157 21.45 -4.46 1.75
N CYS A 158 21.41 -3.78 0.61
CA CYS A 158 20.84 -2.44 0.49
C CYS A 158 19.33 -2.44 0.75
N ALA A 159 18.58 -3.37 0.17
CA ALA A 159 17.14 -3.54 0.43
C ALA A 159 16.87 -3.84 1.91
N GLY A 160 17.65 -4.73 2.52
CA GLY A 160 17.55 -5.04 3.95
C GLY A 160 17.80 -3.83 4.85
N ASN A 161 18.79 -2.99 4.53
CA ASN A 161 19.06 -1.75 5.26
C ASN A 161 17.93 -0.75 5.12
N PHE A 162 17.35 -0.61 3.92
CA PHE A 162 16.20 0.25 3.68
C PHE A 162 14.99 -0.17 4.51
N LEU A 163 14.65 -1.47 4.52
CA LEU A 163 13.53 -2.00 5.31
C LEU A 163 13.76 -1.84 6.83
N LYS A 164 14.99 -1.99 7.31
CA LYS A 164 15.35 -1.71 8.71
C LYS A 164 15.16 -0.24 9.05
N ALA A 165 15.61 0.67 8.19
CA ALA A 165 15.43 2.11 8.39
C ALA A 165 13.95 2.49 8.46
N LEU A 166 13.12 1.94 7.56
CA LEU A 166 11.65 2.13 7.61
C LEU A 166 11.06 1.66 8.95
N ALA A 167 11.47 0.48 9.42
CA ALA A 167 10.98 -0.06 10.70
C ALA A 167 11.39 0.82 11.88
N GLU A 168 12.62 1.33 11.88
CA GLU A 168 13.12 2.27 12.91
C GLU A 168 12.35 3.59 12.89
N GLU A 169 12.07 4.16 11.72
CA GLU A 169 11.27 5.39 11.58
C GLU A 169 9.84 5.19 12.07
N ILE A 170 9.21 4.05 11.75
CA ILE A 170 7.88 3.68 12.24
C ILE A 170 7.88 3.61 13.76
N ASP A 171 8.87 2.93 14.36
CA ASP A 171 8.98 2.77 15.80
C ASP A 171 9.20 4.13 16.51
N ILE A 172 10.02 5.02 15.95
CA ILE A 172 10.20 6.39 16.43
C ILE A 172 8.86 7.15 16.41
N ALA A 173 8.13 7.08 15.31
CA ALA A 173 6.86 7.77 15.16
C ALA A 173 5.80 7.26 16.15
N LEU A 174 5.68 5.95 16.34
CA LEU A 174 4.77 5.34 17.32
C LEU A 174 5.10 5.84 18.74
N ARG A 175 6.37 5.85 19.12
CA ARG A 175 6.81 6.38 20.42
C ARG A 175 6.49 7.86 20.60
N CYS A 176 6.63 8.69 19.56
CA CYS A 176 6.25 10.09 19.59
C CYS A 176 4.74 10.29 19.79
N LEU A 177 3.92 9.35 19.29
CA LEU A 177 2.46 9.34 19.47
C LEU A 177 2.02 8.68 20.79
N GLY A 178 2.96 8.13 21.57
CA GLY A 178 2.67 7.38 22.79
C GLY A 178 2.01 6.02 22.54
N LYS A 179 2.29 5.43 21.37
CA LYS A 179 1.75 4.14 20.92
C LYS A 179 2.80 3.04 20.91
N THR A 180 2.35 1.80 20.98
CA THR A 180 3.20 0.61 21.05
C THR A 180 3.07 -0.30 19.83
N SER A 181 2.02 -0.07 19.02
CA SER A 181 1.77 -0.86 17.83
C SER A 181 1.09 -0.05 16.71
N LEU A 182 1.24 -0.52 15.46
CA LEU A 182 0.58 0.06 14.29
C LEU A 182 -0.96 -0.01 14.39
N GLN A 183 -1.49 -1.04 15.04
CA GLN A 183 -2.93 -1.25 15.21
C GLN A 183 -3.61 -0.20 16.11
N GLU A 184 -2.82 0.54 16.88
CA GLU A 184 -3.33 1.64 17.71
C GLU A 184 -3.49 2.95 16.92
N LEU A 185 -2.95 3.01 15.69
CA LEU A 185 -3.07 4.19 14.84
C LEU A 185 -4.50 4.39 14.36
N CYS A 186 -4.94 5.64 14.39
CA CYS A 186 -6.28 6.01 13.96
C CYS A 186 -6.30 7.43 13.37
N LYS A 187 -7.44 7.85 12.84
CA LYS A 187 -7.61 9.19 12.22
C LYS A 187 -7.34 10.35 13.18
N ASP A 188 -7.44 10.13 14.50
CA ASP A 188 -7.13 11.17 15.50
C ASP A 188 -5.63 11.46 15.65
N ASP A 189 -4.76 10.59 15.13
CA ASP A 189 -3.31 10.81 15.04
C ASP A 189 -2.91 11.68 13.85
N LEU A 190 -3.87 12.02 13.00
CA LEU A 190 -3.66 12.79 11.78
C LEU A 190 -4.35 14.15 11.87
N VAL A 191 -3.79 15.11 11.12
CA VAL A 191 -4.45 16.39 10.85
C VAL A 191 -4.43 16.67 9.35
N ALA A 192 -5.55 17.15 8.82
CA ALA A 192 -5.66 17.55 7.43
C ALA A 192 -5.21 19.02 7.28
N LEU A 193 -4.31 19.28 6.34
CA LEU A 193 -3.79 20.65 6.11
C LEU A 193 -4.73 21.48 5.22
N THR A 194 -5.65 20.86 4.50
CA THR A 194 -6.61 21.53 3.61
C THR A 194 -8.03 21.01 3.88
N GLU A 195 -9.03 21.84 3.58
CA GLU A 195 -10.44 21.46 3.67
C GLU A 195 -10.79 20.28 2.77
N GLU A 196 -10.18 20.22 1.59
CA GLU A 196 -10.33 19.10 0.68
C GLU A 196 -9.87 17.78 1.30
N MET A 197 -8.67 17.75 1.88
CA MET A 197 -8.16 16.55 2.56
C MET A 197 -9.04 16.17 3.76
N ALA A 198 -9.48 17.14 4.56
CA ALA A 198 -10.39 16.88 5.66
C ALA A 198 -11.70 16.24 5.18
N LYS A 199 -12.28 16.77 4.11
CA LYS A 199 -13.53 16.24 3.52
C LYS A 199 -13.37 14.84 2.96
N ILE A 200 -12.24 14.56 2.28
CA ILE A 200 -11.98 13.26 1.65
C ILE A 200 -11.71 12.20 2.72
N THR A 201 -10.86 12.50 3.70
CA THR A 201 -10.35 11.51 4.66
C THR A 201 -11.19 11.40 5.94
N GLY A 202 -11.99 12.42 6.24
CA GLY A 202 -12.67 12.56 7.52
C GLY A 202 -11.73 12.95 8.68
N VAL A 203 -10.49 13.33 8.38
CA VAL A 203 -9.49 13.78 9.36
C VAL A 203 -9.74 15.24 9.70
N LYS A 204 -9.53 15.62 10.96
CA LYS A 204 -9.75 17.00 11.46
C LYS A 204 -8.77 17.98 10.80
N LEU A 205 -9.27 19.20 10.51
CA LEU A 205 -8.42 20.29 10.02
C LEU A 205 -7.41 20.72 11.08
N ALA A 206 -6.17 20.95 10.67
CA ALA A 206 -5.08 21.38 11.56
C ALA A 206 -5.35 22.72 12.27
N TYR A 207 -6.15 23.62 11.65
CA TYR A 207 -6.51 24.92 12.20
C TYR A 207 -7.94 24.99 12.77
N ALA A 208 -8.65 23.88 12.80
CA ALA A 208 -9.97 23.84 13.44
C ALA A 208 -9.82 23.95 14.96
N VAL A 209 -10.32 25.05 15.53
CA VAL A 209 -10.35 25.22 16.98
C VAL A 209 -11.37 24.24 17.56
N GLN A 210 -10.90 23.25 18.31
CA GLN A 210 -11.80 22.42 19.12
C GLN A 210 -12.14 23.17 20.41
N PRO A 211 -13.44 23.24 20.80
CA PRO A 211 -13.76 23.67 22.15
C PRO A 211 -13.07 22.71 23.13
N LEU A 212 -12.32 23.28 24.09
CA LEU A 212 -11.77 22.49 25.19
C LEU A 212 -12.95 21.73 25.83
N GLN A 213 -12.95 20.42 25.72
CA GLN A 213 -13.87 19.62 26.52
C GLN A 213 -13.50 19.88 27.99
N SER A 214 -14.45 20.44 28.75
CA SER A 214 -14.27 20.59 30.19
C SER A 214 -14.06 19.20 30.79
N VAL A 215 -12.89 19.02 31.39
CA VAL A 215 -12.53 17.84 32.21
C VAL A 215 -13.49 17.65 33.34
#